data_e9c44109238da538988fe2ba177a7988
#
_entry.id   e9c44109238da538988fe2ba177a7988
#
_cell.length_a   1.000
_cell.length_b   1.000
_cell.length_c   1.000
_cell.angle_alpha   90.00
_cell.angle_beta   90.00
_cell.angle_gamma   90.00
#
_symmetry.space_group_name_H-M   'P 1'
#
loop_
_entity.id
_entity.type
_entity.pdbx_description
1 polymer ?
#
loop_
_entity_poly.entity_id
_entity_poly.type
_entity_poly.pdbx_seq_one_letter_code
_entity_poly.pdbx_strand_id
1 'polypeptide(L)'
;MQKKKVLFVATVVKTHMMQFHIPYLKMFQEMGWETAVASRNDYENPEDCQIPYCDTYYDIPFERLPWKPKNIHAYRMLKKIIDEGNYDIIHCHTPVGALIARMAALAARKKGTKVIYTAHGFHFFKGAPLLNWLLFYPAEWLLAPVTDVLITINREDHARALKRLRAKRIEYVPGVGINTSKFRDLTVDREAKRASLGYGEEDFLVLTVAEMTANKNHITILKALALLKEKGELGSIHYLICGRGEMWASLEQSAKELGIADHVNFLGYRTDAPELYKASDLFAFVTFREGLSVALMEAMSSGMPIVCAKIRGNTDLIDDHVSGVFSENNPEAVAEHILALYRDPEGRKALGQAASEKALLFDDKNVLQQVKDIYLSV
;
A
#
# COMPACT_ATOMS: atom_id res chain seq x y z
N MET A 1 2.82 27.00 28.57
CA MET A 1 2.21 25.66 28.47
C MET A 1 3.26 24.70 27.93
N GLN A 2 3.32 23.48 28.44
CA GLN A 2 4.22 22.47 27.93
C GLN A 2 3.79 22.09 26.50
N LYS A 3 4.74 21.98 25.57
CA LYS A 3 4.45 21.61 24.17
C LYS A 3 3.91 20.18 24.14
N LYS A 4 2.81 19.93 23.44
CA LYS A 4 2.28 18.57 23.26
C LYS A 4 3.24 17.73 22.43
N LYS A 5 3.26 16.41 22.66
CA LYS A 5 4.21 15.47 22.06
C LYS A 5 3.52 14.29 21.42
N VAL A 6 3.97 13.92 20.24
CA VAL A 6 3.52 12.71 19.56
C VAL A 6 4.69 11.78 19.24
N LEU A 7 4.50 10.49 19.48
CA LEU A 7 5.45 9.44 19.11
C LEU A 7 4.86 8.53 18.03
N PHE A 8 5.50 8.48 16.87
CA PHE A 8 5.19 7.50 15.82
C PHE A 8 6.05 6.27 15.98
N VAL A 9 5.44 5.09 15.95
CA VAL A 9 6.12 3.80 16.08
C VAL A 9 5.81 2.90 14.90
N ALA A 10 6.84 2.46 14.18
CA ALA A 10 6.74 1.45 13.13
C ALA A 10 7.95 0.52 13.14
N THR A 11 7.89 -0.60 12.42
CA THR A 11 9.00 -1.56 12.41
C THR A 11 10.23 -1.02 11.71
N VAL A 12 10.07 -0.22 10.63
CA VAL A 12 11.18 0.26 9.76
C VAL A 12 10.94 1.69 9.29
N VAL A 13 12.04 2.44 9.01
CA VAL A 13 12.00 3.84 8.57
C VAL A 13 11.76 3.94 7.08
N LYS A 14 12.71 3.46 6.25
CA LYS A 14 12.76 3.71 4.79
C LYS A 14 11.51 3.21 4.07
N THR A 15 11.13 1.97 4.34
CA THR A 15 10.02 1.30 3.62
C THR A 15 8.65 1.48 4.28
N HIS A 16 8.55 2.21 5.40
CA HIS A 16 7.26 2.48 6.04
C HIS A 16 7.07 3.94 6.48
N MET A 17 7.92 4.46 7.38
CA MET A 17 7.74 5.82 7.90
C MET A 17 7.86 6.87 6.79
N MET A 18 8.90 6.77 5.96
CA MET A 18 9.15 7.70 4.86
C MET A 18 8.07 7.65 3.78
N GLN A 19 7.50 6.48 3.54
CA GLN A 19 6.50 6.32 2.49
C GLN A 19 5.10 6.81 2.90
N PHE A 20 4.76 6.71 4.18
CA PHE A 20 3.36 6.84 4.59
C PHE A 20 3.11 7.91 5.66
N HIS A 21 4.12 8.36 6.44
CA HIS A 21 3.84 9.12 7.65
C HIS A 21 4.44 10.52 7.68
N ILE A 22 5.21 10.93 6.68
CA ILE A 22 5.78 12.27 6.59
C ILE A 22 4.70 13.37 6.60
N PRO A 23 3.55 13.23 5.89
CA PRO A 23 2.49 14.23 5.96
C PRO A 23 1.92 14.43 7.36
N TYR A 24 1.83 13.37 8.17
CA TYR A 24 1.35 13.45 9.54
C TYR A 24 2.36 14.12 10.47
N LEU A 25 3.66 13.81 10.34
CA LEU A 25 4.72 14.50 11.09
C LEU A 25 4.70 15.99 10.81
N LYS A 26 4.62 16.37 9.51
CA LYS A 26 4.51 17.77 9.09
C LYS A 26 3.30 18.45 9.73
N MET A 27 2.14 17.83 9.66
CA MET A 27 0.89 18.35 10.26
C MET A 27 1.06 18.59 11.77
N PHE A 28 1.68 17.68 12.52
CA PHE A 28 1.90 17.87 13.96
C PHE A 28 2.86 19.02 14.24
N GLN A 29 3.93 19.19 13.47
CA GLN A 29 4.83 20.34 13.62
C GLN A 29 4.10 21.67 13.31
N GLU A 30 3.28 21.71 12.26
CA GLU A 30 2.46 22.89 11.92
C GLU A 30 1.46 23.23 13.05
N MET A 31 0.97 22.22 13.77
CA MET A 31 0.14 22.40 14.98
C MET A 31 0.94 22.79 16.22
N GLY A 32 2.26 22.93 16.12
CA GLY A 32 3.14 23.31 17.21
C GLY A 32 3.50 22.15 18.16
N TRP A 33 3.30 20.89 17.79
CA TRP A 33 3.66 19.73 18.59
C TRP A 33 5.14 19.35 18.40
N GLU A 34 5.70 18.68 19.40
CA GLU A 34 6.99 17.99 19.30
C GLU A 34 6.76 16.60 18.71
N THR A 35 7.52 16.25 17.68
CA THR A 35 7.37 15.00 16.94
C THR A 35 8.53 14.06 17.22
N ALA A 36 8.23 12.80 17.46
CA ALA A 36 9.23 11.75 17.64
C ALA A 36 8.89 10.50 16.80
N VAL A 37 9.93 9.80 16.37
CA VAL A 37 9.82 8.53 15.65
C VAL A 37 10.65 7.47 16.35
N ALA A 38 10.07 6.30 16.60
CA ALA A 38 10.75 5.10 17.09
C ALA A 38 10.60 3.98 16.07
N SER A 39 11.68 3.63 15.37
CA SER A 39 11.66 2.70 14.25
C SER A 39 13.06 2.19 13.97
N ARG A 40 13.21 1.02 13.33
CA ARG A 40 14.52 0.53 12.92
C ARG A 40 14.98 1.26 11.67
N ASN A 41 16.23 1.72 11.67
CA ASN A 41 16.89 2.20 10.47
C ASN A 41 17.12 1.02 9.50
N ASP A 42 16.49 1.06 8.33
CA ASP A 42 16.61 0.06 7.25
C ASP A 42 17.26 0.64 5.99
N TYR A 43 18.01 1.74 6.13
CA TYR A 43 18.88 2.26 5.06
C TYR A 43 20.19 1.44 5.00
N GLU A 44 20.75 1.32 3.80
CA GLU A 44 22.05 0.67 3.59
C GLU A 44 23.18 1.44 4.30
N ASN A 45 23.17 2.77 4.13
CA ASN A 45 24.03 3.67 4.88
C ASN A 45 23.20 4.30 6.01
N PRO A 46 23.54 4.05 7.27
CA PRO A 46 22.76 4.57 8.40
C PRO A 46 22.63 6.11 8.42
N GLU A 47 23.59 6.83 7.86
CA GLU A 47 23.62 8.30 7.77
C GLU A 47 22.55 8.87 6.83
N ASP A 48 22.05 8.06 5.88
CA ASP A 48 20.97 8.45 4.96
C ASP A 48 19.60 8.53 5.67
N CYS A 49 19.52 8.07 6.91
CA CYS A 49 18.29 8.06 7.70
C CYS A 49 17.96 9.46 8.23
N GLN A 50 17.46 10.32 7.35
CA GLN A 50 16.98 11.66 7.71
C GLN A 50 15.45 11.68 7.56
N ILE A 51 14.75 11.85 8.68
CA ILE A 51 13.28 11.84 8.70
C ILE A 51 12.79 13.30 8.75
N PRO A 52 12.19 13.81 7.67
CA PRO A 52 11.62 15.17 7.64
C PRO A 52 10.56 15.36 8.74
N TYR A 53 10.52 16.55 9.31
CA TYR A 53 9.53 16.93 10.32
C TYR A 53 9.57 16.03 11.58
N CYS A 54 10.74 15.46 11.92
CA CYS A 54 10.97 14.66 13.11
C CYS A 54 11.97 15.37 14.03
N ASP A 55 11.51 15.79 15.22
CA ASP A 55 12.39 16.46 16.18
C ASP A 55 13.31 15.47 16.89
N THR A 56 12.84 14.24 17.13
CA THR A 56 13.63 13.20 17.80
C THR A 56 13.43 11.84 17.15
N TYR A 57 14.53 11.22 16.72
CA TYR A 57 14.53 9.86 16.19
C TYR A 57 15.19 8.88 17.15
N TYR A 58 14.54 7.75 17.37
CA TYR A 58 15.03 6.61 18.15
C TYR A 58 15.19 5.40 17.26
N ASP A 59 16.42 4.95 17.03
CA ASP A 59 16.66 3.69 16.31
C ASP A 59 16.38 2.52 17.24
N ILE A 60 15.31 1.79 16.97
CA ILE A 60 14.86 0.64 17.78
C ILE A 60 15.01 -0.63 16.93
N PRO A 61 15.71 -1.68 17.41
CA PRO A 61 16.01 -2.88 16.64
C PRO A 61 14.80 -3.81 16.50
N PHE A 62 13.70 -3.31 15.96
CA PHE A 62 12.51 -4.12 15.67
C PHE A 62 12.80 -5.21 14.64
N GLU A 63 12.26 -6.40 14.86
CA GLU A 63 12.22 -7.50 13.90
C GLU A 63 10.80 -7.72 13.39
N ARG A 64 10.68 -8.17 12.11
CA ARG A 64 9.37 -8.41 11.48
C ARG A 64 8.61 -9.59 12.09
N LEU A 65 9.34 -10.58 12.65
CA LEU A 65 8.76 -11.76 13.28
C LEU A 65 8.62 -11.53 14.79
N PRO A 66 7.43 -11.64 15.38
CA PRO A 66 7.19 -11.24 16.78
C PRO A 66 8.00 -12.06 17.80
N TRP A 67 8.34 -13.31 17.50
CA TRP A 67 9.08 -14.21 18.40
C TRP A 67 10.62 -14.03 18.37
N LYS A 68 11.14 -13.13 17.58
CA LYS A 68 12.59 -12.86 17.54
C LYS A 68 13.05 -12.23 18.86
N PRO A 69 14.16 -12.75 19.49
CA PRO A 69 14.63 -12.25 20.79
C PRO A 69 14.95 -10.75 20.83
N LYS A 70 15.40 -10.18 19.70
CA LYS A 70 15.64 -8.73 19.58
C LYS A 70 14.41 -7.88 19.90
N ASN A 71 13.20 -8.40 19.70
CA ASN A 71 11.96 -7.70 20.04
C ASN A 71 11.79 -7.52 21.57
N ILE A 72 12.40 -8.35 22.41
CA ILE A 72 12.44 -8.13 23.86
C ILE A 72 13.29 -6.90 24.20
N HIS A 73 14.41 -6.74 23.51
CA HIS A 73 15.26 -5.58 23.67
C HIS A 73 14.57 -4.31 23.15
N ALA A 74 13.96 -4.40 21.95
CA ALA A 74 13.15 -3.32 21.38
C ALA A 74 12.03 -2.87 22.33
N TYR A 75 11.32 -3.81 22.97
CA TYR A 75 10.30 -3.51 23.98
C TYR A 75 10.87 -2.73 25.16
N ARG A 76 12.02 -3.15 25.71
CA ARG A 76 12.63 -2.48 26.86
C ARG A 76 13.07 -1.06 26.53
N MET A 77 13.69 -0.87 25.36
CA MET A 77 14.09 0.45 24.88
C MET A 77 12.87 1.36 24.68
N LEU A 78 11.86 0.87 23.93
CA LEU A 78 10.65 1.65 23.65
C LEU A 78 9.88 1.99 24.94
N LYS A 79 9.79 1.04 25.87
CA LYS A 79 9.14 1.28 27.15
C LYS A 79 9.83 2.41 27.93
N LYS A 80 11.16 2.42 27.98
CA LYS A 80 11.92 3.50 28.62
C LYS A 80 11.64 4.85 27.95
N ILE A 81 11.69 4.91 26.63
CA ILE A 81 11.40 6.13 25.85
C ILE A 81 9.99 6.65 26.14
N ILE A 82 8.99 5.76 26.20
CA ILE A 82 7.61 6.13 26.47
C ILE A 82 7.44 6.62 27.92
N ASP A 83 8.01 5.92 28.90
CA ASP A 83 7.86 6.25 30.31
C ASP A 83 8.53 7.60 30.68
N GLU A 84 9.64 7.96 30.00
CA GLU A 84 10.39 9.20 30.21
C GLU A 84 9.91 10.36 29.33
N GLY A 85 9.35 10.07 28.14
CA GLY A 85 9.06 11.05 27.10
C GLY A 85 7.81 11.91 27.34
N ASN A 86 6.87 11.45 28.19
CA ASN A 86 5.58 12.11 28.46
C ASN A 86 4.81 12.47 27.19
N TYR A 87 4.63 11.51 26.28
CA TYR A 87 3.89 11.68 25.05
C TYR A 87 2.38 11.79 25.30
N ASP A 88 1.73 12.77 24.66
CA ASP A 88 0.27 12.90 24.66
C ASP A 88 -0.37 11.83 23.78
N ILE A 89 0.25 11.57 22.60
CA ILE A 89 -0.21 10.55 21.65
C ILE A 89 0.96 9.62 21.29
N ILE A 90 0.67 8.32 21.26
CA ILE A 90 1.50 7.30 20.63
C ILE A 90 0.71 6.72 19.46
N HIS A 91 1.19 6.95 18.25
CA HIS A 91 0.58 6.36 17.05
C HIS A 91 1.45 5.24 16.51
N CYS A 92 0.94 4.03 16.59
CA CYS A 92 1.69 2.84 16.20
C CYS A 92 1.16 2.21 14.91
N HIS A 93 2.09 1.64 14.16
CA HIS A 93 1.88 1.03 12.84
C HIS A 93 2.61 -0.29 12.77
N THR A 94 2.33 -1.08 11.74
CA THR A 94 2.89 -2.40 11.49
C THR A 94 2.57 -3.41 12.61
N PRO A 95 2.39 -4.71 12.31
CA PRO A 95 1.92 -5.68 13.31
C PRO A 95 2.82 -5.77 14.55
N VAL A 96 4.14 -5.89 14.35
CA VAL A 96 5.09 -6.04 15.47
C VAL A 96 5.35 -4.70 16.18
N GLY A 97 5.52 -3.61 15.42
CA GLY A 97 5.67 -2.27 16.00
C GLY A 97 4.49 -1.90 16.89
N ALA A 98 3.26 -2.11 16.40
CA ALA A 98 2.04 -1.83 17.14
C ALA A 98 1.83 -2.78 18.34
N LEU A 99 2.20 -4.07 18.22
CA LEU A 99 2.17 -5.00 19.34
C LEU A 99 3.03 -4.48 20.49
N ILE A 100 4.31 -4.18 20.18
CA ILE A 100 5.30 -3.74 21.17
C ILE A 100 4.92 -2.37 21.75
N ALA A 101 4.50 -1.43 20.91
CA ALA A 101 4.12 -0.09 21.37
C ALA A 101 2.92 -0.11 22.32
N ARG A 102 1.85 -0.85 22.00
CA ARG A 102 0.67 -0.98 22.86
C ARG A 102 1.00 -1.60 24.21
N MET A 103 1.88 -2.63 24.24
CA MET A 103 2.36 -3.22 25.48
C MET A 103 3.23 -2.24 26.28
N ALA A 104 4.15 -1.53 25.62
CA ALA A 104 5.05 -0.57 26.29
C ALA A 104 4.29 0.65 26.86
N ALA A 105 3.20 1.06 26.23
CA ALA A 105 2.40 2.22 26.61
C ALA A 105 1.44 1.97 27.79
N LEU A 106 1.33 0.76 28.34
CA LEU A 106 0.36 0.45 29.39
C LEU A 106 0.42 1.36 30.61
N ALA A 107 1.64 1.73 31.07
CA ALA A 107 1.84 2.61 32.20
C ALA A 107 1.56 4.09 31.83
N ALA A 108 2.03 4.54 30.67
CA ALA A 108 1.80 5.89 30.17
C ALA A 108 0.30 6.20 29.94
N ARG A 109 -0.47 5.22 29.44
CA ARG A 109 -1.92 5.35 29.29
C ARG A 109 -2.64 5.66 30.60
N LYS A 110 -2.21 5.11 31.72
CA LYS A 110 -2.76 5.42 33.06
C LYS A 110 -2.50 6.87 33.47
N LYS A 111 -1.49 7.51 32.86
CA LYS A 111 -1.14 8.92 33.07
C LYS A 111 -1.77 9.87 32.06
N GLY A 112 -2.58 9.35 31.11
CA GLY A 112 -3.33 10.17 30.14
C GLY A 112 -2.88 10.02 28.68
N THR A 113 -1.73 9.39 28.40
CA THR A 113 -1.27 9.12 27.02
C THR A 113 -2.32 8.36 26.22
N LYS A 114 -2.60 8.81 25.01
CA LYS A 114 -3.52 8.14 24.07
C LYS A 114 -2.76 7.24 23.12
N VAL A 115 -3.30 6.04 22.87
CA VAL A 115 -2.71 5.07 21.94
C VAL A 115 -3.62 4.90 20.74
N ILE A 116 -3.10 5.29 19.57
CA ILE A 116 -3.74 5.11 18.28
C ILE A 116 -2.98 4.02 17.52
N TYR A 117 -3.72 3.13 16.88
CA TYR A 117 -3.15 2.07 16.04
C TYR A 117 -3.78 2.10 14.66
N THR A 118 -2.97 2.26 13.62
CA THR A 118 -3.41 2.06 12.23
C THR A 118 -3.00 0.69 11.73
N ALA A 119 -3.99 -0.15 11.44
CA ALA A 119 -3.82 -1.45 10.82
C ALA A 119 -3.81 -1.30 9.29
N HIS A 120 -2.63 -1.45 8.66
CA HIS A 120 -2.46 -1.38 7.20
C HIS A 120 -2.90 -2.66 6.46
N GLY A 121 -3.77 -3.43 7.08
CA GLY A 121 -4.32 -4.71 6.62
C GLY A 121 -4.03 -5.82 7.61
N PHE A 122 -5.08 -6.37 8.22
CA PHE A 122 -4.93 -7.50 9.13
C PHE A 122 -4.36 -8.73 8.40
N HIS A 123 -3.52 -9.50 9.09
CA HIS A 123 -2.98 -10.76 8.57
C HIS A 123 -4.00 -11.90 8.65
N PHE A 124 -5.11 -11.69 9.36
CA PHE A 124 -6.24 -12.60 9.52
C PHE A 124 -7.48 -12.06 8.80
N PHE A 125 -7.68 -12.49 7.57
CA PHE A 125 -8.77 -12.08 6.67
C PHE A 125 -9.44 -13.30 6.05
N LYS A 126 -10.53 -13.12 5.30
CA LYS A 126 -11.21 -14.25 4.64
C LYS A 126 -10.26 -14.89 3.60
N GLY A 127 -9.96 -16.17 3.77
CA GLY A 127 -8.99 -16.90 2.94
C GLY A 127 -7.54 -16.84 3.42
N ALA A 128 -7.23 -16.14 4.52
CA ALA A 128 -5.89 -16.17 5.11
C ALA A 128 -5.56 -17.56 5.69
N PRO A 129 -4.26 -17.98 5.63
CA PRO A 129 -3.82 -19.22 6.25
C PRO A 129 -4.22 -19.30 7.74
N LEU A 130 -4.60 -20.49 8.21
CA LEU A 130 -5.00 -20.70 9.61
C LEU A 130 -3.94 -20.26 10.61
N LEU A 131 -2.67 -20.44 10.27
CA LEU A 131 -1.55 -19.99 11.09
C LEU A 131 -1.58 -18.47 11.35
N ASN A 132 -1.97 -17.67 10.36
CA ASN A 132 -2.11 -16.23 10.53
C ASN A 132 -3.23 -15.88 11.53
N TRP A 133 -4.33 -16.61 11.49
CA TRP A 133 -5.41 -16.46 12.47
C TRP A 133 -4.95 -16.81 13.89
N LEU A 134 -4.17 -17.89 14.05
CA LEU A 134 -3.68 -18.33 15.36
C LEU A 134 -2.62 -17.38 15.94
N LEU A 135 -1.81 -16.74 15.10
CA LEU A 135 -0.73 -15.88 15.57
C LEU A 135 -1.17 -14.42 15.76
N PHE A 136 -1.87 -13.83 14.76
CA PHE A 136 -2.14 -12.40 14.77
C PHE A 136 -3.48 -12.02 15.41
N TYR A 137 -4.53 -12.84 15.25
CA TYR A 137 -5.83 -12.49 15.80
C TYR A 137 -5.84 -12.45 17.34
N PRO A 138 -5.26 -13.39 18.09
CA PRO A 138 -5.22 -13.31 19.55
C PRO A 138 -4.47 -12.08 20.06
N ALA A 139 -3.37 -11.70 19.40
CA ALA A 139 -2.60 -10.50 19.75
C ALA A 139 -3.44 -9.23 19.57
N GLU A 140 -4.15 -9.12 18.46
CA GLU A 140 -5.03 -7.98 18.21
C GLU A 140 -6.22 -7.95 19.18
N TRP A 141 -6.83 -9.10 19.46
CA TRP A 141 -7.93 -9.23 20.40
C TRP A 141 -7.53 -8.84 21.84
N LEU A 142 -6.36 -9.29 22.29
CA LEU A 142 -5.84 -8.98 23.64
C LEU A 142 -5.45 -7.50 23.79
N LEU A 143 -4.93 -6.86 22.72
CA LEU A 143 -4.45 -5.48 22.78
C LEU A 143 -5.48 -4.45 22.34
N ALA A 144 -6.60 -4.86 21.76
CA ALA A 144 -7.67 -3.94 21.41
C ALA A 144 -8.20 -3.13 22.61
N PRO A 145 -8.43 -3.69 23.82
CA PRO A 145 -8.90 -2.89 24.97
C PRO A 145 -7.94 -1.80 25.44
N VAL A 146 -6.65 -1.94 25.12
CA VAL A 146 -5.63 -0.93 25.46
C VAL A 146 -5.31 0.02 24.30
N THR A 147 -6.13 -0.01 23.24
CA THR A 147 -6.07 0.89 22.08
C THR A 147 -7.20 1.92 22.19
N ASP A 148 -6.84 3.21 22.24
CA ASP A 148 -7.85 4.28 22.36
C ASP A 148 -8.57 4.49 21.02
N VAL A 149 -7.83 4.48 19.89
CA VAL A 149 -8.39 4.47 18.54
C VAL A 149 -7.70 3.41 17.69
N LEU A 150 -8.49 2.52 17.11
CA LEU A 150 -8.05 1.59 16.06
C LEU A 150 -8.52 2.13 14.71
N ILE A 151 -7.57 2.44 13.83
CA ILE A 151 -7.84 2.86 12.46
C ILE A 151 -7.63 1.67 11.52
N THR A 152 -8.59 1.39 10.68
CA THR A 152 -8.52 0.39 9.62
C THR A 152 -8.58 1.08 8.25
N ILE A 153 -7.87 0.54 7.26
CA ILE A 153 -7.72 1.20 5.95
C ILE A 153 -8.58 0.59 4.84
N ASN A 154 -9.32 -0.47 5.12
CA ASN A 154 -10.26 -1.10 4.19
C ASN A 154 -11.52 -1.53 4.91
N ARG A 155 -12.62 -1.64 4.18
CA ARG A 155 -13.96 -1.92 4.73
C ARG A 155 -14.09 -3.33 5.31
N GLU A 156 -13.40 -4.32 4.76
CA GLU A 156 -13.45 -5.69 5.29
C GLU A 156 -12.83 -5.76 6.70
N ASP A 157 -11.64 -5.14 6.87
CA ASP A 157 -10.99 -5.09 8.17
C ASP A 157 -11.77 -4.23 9.17
N HIS A 158 -12.37 -3.13 8.71
CA HIS A 158 -13.22 -2.28 9.53
C HIS A 158 -14.43 -3.06 10.09
N ALA A 159 -15.18 -3.72 9.21
CA ALA A 159 -16.33 -4.54 9.61
C ALA A 159 -15.92 -5.68 10.57
N ARG A 160 -14.76 -6.29 10.33
CA ARG A 160 -14.21 -7.32 11.21
C ARG A 160 -13.81 -6.75 12.57
N ALA A 161 -13.16 -5.59 12.60
CA ALA A 161 -12.76 -4.92 13.83
C ALA A 161 -13.97 -4.57 14.68
N LEU A 162 -14.98 -3.94 14.10
CA LEU A 162 -16.26 -3.62 14.78
C LEU A 162 -16.92 -4.86 15.39
N LYS A 163 -16.89 -5.99 14.70
CA LYS A 163 -17.53 -7.22 15.16
C LYS A 163 -16.73 -7.97 16.23
N ARG A 164 -15.40 -7.88 16.23
CA ARG A 164 -14.53 -8.82 16.97
C ARG A 164 -13.52 -8.17 17.91
N LEU A 165 -13.20 -6.90 17.75
CA LEU A 165 -12.20 -6.21 18.55
C LEU A 165 -12.88 -5.20 19.50
N ARG A 166 -12.27 -4.97 20.68
CA ARG A 166 -12.81 -4.12 21.74
C ARG A 166 -11.93 -2.89 21.97
N ALA A 167 -11.46 -2.25 20.88
CA ALA A 167 -10.84 -0.93 21.01
C ALA A 167 -11.89 0.09 21.49
N LYS A 168 -11.47 1.15 22.17
CA LYS A 168 -12.42 2.15 22.67
C LYS A 168 -13.19 2.83 21.53
N ARG A 169 -12.50 3.06 20.41
CA ARG A 169 -13.05 3.62 19.18
C ARG A 169 -12.44 2.93 17.98
N ILE A 170 -13.23 2.65 16.95
CA ILE A 170 -12.77 2.01 15.71
C ILE A 170 -13.20 2.92 14.57
N GLU A 171 -12.22 3.36 13.77
CA GLU A 171 -12.40 4.28 12.67
C GLU A 171 -11.99 3.64 11.34
N TYR A 172 -12.63 4.08 10.28
CA TYR A 172 -12.25 3.78 8.90
C TYR A 172 -11.62 5.01 8.27
N VAL A 173 -10.41 4.86 7.75
CA VAL A 173 -9.74 5.87 6.94
C VAL A 173 -9.25 5.19 5.66
N PRO A 174 -9.53 5.71 4.46
CA PRO A 174 -9.22 5.04 3.21
C PRO A 174 -7.70 5.11 2.87
N GLY A 175 -6.89 4.38 3.61
CA GLY A 175 -5.45 4.30 3.44
C GLY A 175 -4.70 5.53 3.95
N VAL A 176 -3.62 5.84 3.26
CA VAL A 176 -2.77 7.04 3.52
C VAL A 176 -3.08 8.17 2.55
N GLY A 177 -3.96 7.91 1.58
CA GLY A 177 -4.21 8.80 0.47
C GLY A 177 -3.07 8.85 -0.54
N ILE A 178 -3.35 9.48 -1.67
CA ILE A 178 -2.36 9.81 -2.68
C ILE A 178 -2.59 11.24 -3.17
N ASN A 179 -1.56 11.88 -3.69
CA ASN A 179 -1.72 13.16 -4.38
C ASN A 179 -2.36 12.91 -5.75
N THR A 180 -3.69 12.96 -5.81
CA THR A 180 -4.43 12.64 -7.04
C THR A 180 -4.12 13.60 -8.18
N SER A 181 -3.88 14.88 -7.91
CA SER A 181 -3.56 15.87 -8.94
C SER A 181 -2.23 15.58 -9.64
N LYS A 182 -1.24 15.03 -8.92
CA LYS A 182 0.06 14.63 -9.49
C LYS A 182 -0.10 13.65 -10.66
N PHE A 183 -1.10 12.79 -10.61
CA PHE A 183 -1.35 11.76 -11.63
C PHE A 183 -2.41 12.21 -12.64
N ARG A 184 -3.50 12.81 -12.17
CA ARG A 184 -4.62 13.23 -13.00
C ARG A 184 -4.24 14.37 -13.94
N ASP A 185 -3.63 15.42 -13.39
CA ASP A 185 -3.38 16.68 -14.10
C ASP A 185 -2.04 16.67 -14.86
N LEU A 186 -1.28 15.55 -14.78
CA LEU A 186 -0.03 15.38 -15.50
C LEU A 186 -0.29 15.31 -17.01
N THR A 187 0.32 16.24 -17.75
CA THR A 187 0.37 16.21 -19.21
C THR A 187 1.67 15.53 -19.64
N VAL A 188 1.55 14.53 -20.50
CA VAL A 188 2.68 13.74 -21.02
C VAL A 188 2.58 13.73 -22.55
N ASP A 189 3.69 13.95 -23.20
CA ASP A 189 3.84 13.58 -24.60
C ASP A 189 3.85 12.05 -24.70
N ARG A 190 2.66 11.49 -24.96
CA ARG A 190 2.43 10.05 -24.97
C ARG A 190 3.23 9.35 -26.05
N GLU A 191 3.31 9.94 -27.24
CA GLU A 191 4.04 9.38 -28.37
C GLU A 191 5.55 9.34 -28.08
N ALA A 192 6.14 10.45 -27.65
CA ALA A 192 7.55 10.51 -27.26
C ALA A 192 7.87 9.55 -26.11
N LYS A 193 6.97 9.43 -25.10
CA LYS A 193 7.17 8.50 -23.99
C LYS A 193 7.16 7.05 -24.45
N ARG A 194 6.21 6.66 -25.29
CA ARG A 194 6.11 5.31 -25.86
C ARG A 194 7.34 4.98 -26.72
N ALA A 195 7.76 5.90 -27.59
CA ALA A 195 8.97 5.76 -28.41
C ALA A 195 10.22 5.56 -27.52
N SER A 196 10.35 6.27 -26.41
CA SER A 196 11.46 6.09 -25.46
C SER A 196 11.49 4.70 -24.78
N LEU A 197 10.38 3.98 -24.80
CA LEU A 197 10.24 2.61 -24.31
C LEU A 197 10.35 1.57 -25.42
N GLY A 198 10.45 2.00 -26.70
CA GLY A 198 10.52 1.15 -27.88
C GLY A 198 9.17 0.76 -28.47
N TYR A 199 8.09 1.51 -28.19
CA TYR A 199 6.75 1.23 -28.65
C TYR A 199 6.16 2.36 -29.52
N GLY A 200 5.29 1.98 -30.45
CA GLY A 200 4.54 2.89 -31.30
C GLY A 200 3.09 3.13 -30.83
N GLU A 201 2.31 3.85 -31.64
CA GLU A 201 0.90 4.12 -31.35
C GLU A 201 0.03 2.86 -31.39
N GLU A 202 0.33 1.94 -32.31
CA GLU A 202 -0.44 0.71 -32.54
C GLU A 202 -0.21 -0.36 -31.46
N ASP A 203 0.82 -0.21 -30.64
CA ASP A 203 1.08 -1.14 -29.56
C ASP A 203 0.09 -0.93 -28.41
N PHE A 204 -0.35 -2.01 -27.78
CA PHE A 204 -1.22 -1.99 -26.62
C PHE A 204 -0.44 -2.34 -25.36
N LEU A 205 -0.24 -1.36 -24.50
CA LEU A 205 0.63 -1.47 -23.33
C LEU A 205 -0.15 -1.80 -22.07
N VAL A 206 0.00 -3.02 -21.58
CA VAL A 206 -0.50 -3.45 -20.27
C VAL A 206 0.57 -3.16 -19.23
N LEU A 207 0.27 -2.38 -18.21
CA LEU A 207 1.22 -1.97 -17.17
C LEU A 207 0.88 -2.60 -15.82
N THR A 208 1.90 -3.04 -15.11
CA THR A 208 1.83 -3.25 -13.65
C THR A 208 2.96 -2.48 -12.97
N VAL A 209 2.64 -1.72 -11.93
CA VAL A 209 3.61 -1.04 -11.06
C VAL A 209 3.56 -1.73 -9.69
N ALA A 210 4.51 -2.62 -9.43
CA ALA A 210 4.56 -3.39 -8.19
C ALA A 210 5.93 -4.07 -8.00
N GLU A 211 6.25 -4.45 -6.77
CA GLU A 211 7.37 -5.34 -6.49
C GLU A 211 7.18 -6.69 -7.19
N MET A 212 8.26 -7.29 -7.67
CA MET A 212 8.24 -8.64 -8.26
C MET A 212 8.35 -9.69 -7.17
N THR A 213 7.24 -9.93 -6.47
CA THR A 213 7.09 -10.94 -5.41
C THR A 213 5.98 -11.92 -5.76
N ALA A 214 5.97 -13.08 -5.11
CA ALA A 214 4.93 -14.10 -5.31
C ALA A 214 3.51 -13.53 -5.04
N ASN A 215 3.38 -12.61 -4.08
CA ASN A 215 2.11 -11.97 -3.76
C ASN A 215 1.55 -11.11 -4.91
N LYS A 216 2.41 -10.46 -5.69
CA LYS A 216 2.00 -9.57 -6.78
C LYS A 216 1.60 -10.32 -8.05
N ASN A 217 1.89 -11.61 -8.12
CA ASN A 217 1.34 -12.57 -9.09
C ASN A 217 1.50 -12.20 -10.57
N HIS A 218 2.63 -11.60 -10.92
CA HIS A 218 2.95 -11.24 -12.33
C HIS A 218 2.89 -12.46 -13.27
N ILE A 219 3.19 -13.66 -12.75
CA ILE A 219 3.18 -14.90 -13.52
C ILE A 219 1.82 -15.21 -14.15
N THR A 220 0.71 -14.84 -13.52
CA THR A 220 -0.63 -15.04 -14.07
C THR A 220 -0.85 -14.19 -15.33
N ILE A 221 -0.33 -12.95 -15.37
CA ILE A 221 -0.39 -12.09 -16.56
C ILE A 221 0.48 -12.66 -17.67
N LEU A 222 1.71 -13.13 -17.36
CA LEU A 222 2.56 -13.80 -18.36
C LEU A 222 1.86 -15.01 -19.00
N LYS A 223 1.24 -15.85 -18.18
CA LYS A 223 0.47 -17.01 -18.69
C LYS A 223 -0.75 -16.59 -19.52
N ALA A 224 -1.42 -15.50 -19.13
CA ALA A 224 -2.52 -14.94 -19.91
C ALA A 224 -2.08 -14.51 -21.31
N LEU A 225 -0.93 -13.81 -21.41
CA LEU A 225 -0.37 -13.44 -22.72
C LEU A 225 0.04 -14.66 -23.56
N ALA A 226 0.58 -15.70 -22.92
CA ALA A 226 0.88 -16.95 -23.62
C ALA A 226 -0.37 -17.62 -24.20
N LEU A 227 -1.48 -17.65 -23.45
CA LEU A 227 -2.76 -18.13 -23.95
C LEU A 227 -3.29 -17.31 -25.15
N LEU A 228 -3.14 -15.99 -25.12
CA LEU A 228 -3.48 -15.13 -26.25
C LEU A 228 -2.60 -15.43 -27.45
N LYS A 229 -1.31 -15.69 -27.26
CA LYS A 229 -0.41 -16.09 -28.33
C LYS A 229 -0.80 -17.43 -28.96
N GLU A 230 -1.09 -18.43 -28.14
CA GLU A 230 -1.54 -19.76 -28.61
C GLU A 230 -2.82 -19.68 -29.47
N LYS A 231 -3.71 -18.72 -29.14
CA LYS A 231 -4.94 -18.47 -29.89
C LYS A 231 -4.72 -17.57 -31.11
N GLY A 232 -3.52 -17.03 -31.34
CA GLY A 232 -3.25 -16.07 -32.41
C GLY A 232 -3.87 -14.68 -32.16
N GLU A 233 -4.18 -14.36 -30.91
CA GLU A 233 -4.88 -13.13 -30.48
C GLU A 233 -3.97 -12.15 -29.71
N LEU A 234 -2.68 -12.45 -29.53
CA LEU A 234 -1.76 -11.59 -28.79
C LEU A 234 -1.49 -10.26 -29.52
N GLY A 235 -1.39 -10.28 -30.86
CA GLY A 235 -1.22 -9.08 -31.69
C GLY A 235 -0.09 -8.17 -31.19
N SER A 236 -0.42 -6.90 -31.02
CA SER A 236 0.49 -5.84 -30.52
C SER A 236 0.36 -5.62 -29.00
N ILE A 237 -0.14 -6.59 -28.25
CA ILE A 237 -0.25 -6.48 -26.78
C ILE A 237 1.12 -6.74 -26.14
N HIS A 238 1.60 -5.79 -25.32
CA HIS A 238 2.85 -5.88 -24.57
C HIS A 238 2.62 -5.68 -23.09
N TYR A 239 3.39 -6.37 -22.26
CA TYR A 239 3.32 -6.26 -20.81
C TYR A 239 4.53 -5.57 -20.24
N LEU A 240 4.33 -4.44 -19.57
CA LEU A 240 5.35 -3.64 -18.91
C LEU A 240 5.30 -3.87 -17.40
N ILE A 241 6.42 -4.31 -16.83
CA ILE A 241 6.55 -4.56 -15.39
C ILE A 241 7.48 -3.52 -14.79
N CYS A 242 6.91 -2.57 -14.04
CA CYS A 242 7.65 -1.53 -13.34
C CYS A 242 7.81 -1.89 -11.87
N GLY A 243 9.03 -2.21 -11.45
CA GLY A 243 9.39 -2.59 -10.08
C GLY A 243 10.63 -3.46 -10.03
N ARG A 244 11.00 -3.89 -8.84
CA ARG A 244 12.08 -4.86 -8.56
C ARG A 244 11.59 -5.89 -7.58
N GLY A 245 12.29 -7.00 -7.45
CA GLY A 245 11.96 -8.02 -6.46
C GLY A 245 12.63 -9.34 -6.72
N GLU A 246 12.49 -10.25 -5.78
CA GLU A 246 13.12 -11.57 -5.77
C GLU A 246 12.70 -12.48 -6.95
N MET A 247 11.51 -12.21 -7.52
CA MET A 247 10.97 -13.00 -8.63
C MET A 247 11.47 -12.55 -10.01
N TRP A 248 12.30 -11.48 -10.12
CA TRP A 248 12.73 -10.94 -11.42
C TRP A 248 13.27 -12.03 -12.35
N ALA A 249 14.33 -12.72 -11.95
CA ALA A 249 14.98 -13.73 -12.80
C ALA A 249 14.04 -14.88 -13.18
N SER A 250 13.16 -15.30 -12.26
CA SER A 250 12.18 -16.37 -12.53
C SER A 250 11.07 -15.93 -13.49
N LEU A 251 10.66 -14.66 -13.45
CA LEU A 251 9.66 -14.11 -14.39
C LEU A 251 10.26 -13.93 -15.78
N GLU A 252 11.51 -13.47 -15.91
CA GLU A 252 12.21 -13.43 -17.21
C GLU A 252 12.34 -14.81 -17.83
N GLN A 253 12.74 -15.80 -17.03
CA GLN A 253 12.83 -17.18 -17.48
C GLN A 253 11.47 -17.73 -17.93
N SER A 254 10.42 -17.46 -17.15
CA SER A 254 9.04 -17.86 -17.51
C SER A 254 8.57 -17.21 -18.81
N ALA A 255 8.88 -15.94 -19.06
CA ALA A 255 8.52 -15.26 -20.31
C ALA A 255 9.20 -15.94 -21.53
N LYS A 256 10.46 -16.37 -21.39
CA LYS A 256 11.18 -17.13 -22.43
C LYS A 256 10.56 -18.52 -22.67
N GLU A 257 10.30 -19.26 -21.59
CA GLU A 257 9.71 -20.61 -21.67
C GLU A 257 8.29 -20.60 -22.27
N LEU A 258 7.52 -19.55 -21.96
CA LEU A 258 6.21 -19.31 -22.55
C LEU A 258 6.26 -18.74 -23.97
N GLY A 259 7.47 -18.44 -24.48
CA GLY A 259 7.66 -17.92 -25.83
C GLY A 259 7.11 -16.51 -26.06
N ILE A 260 7.00 -15.70 -25.00
CA ILE A 260 6.43 -14.33 -25.07
C ILE A 260 7.45 -13.25 -24.66
N ALA A 261 8.74 -13.58 -24.65
CA ALA A 261 9.79 -12.66 -24.16
C ALA A 261 9.78 -11.32 -24.93
N ASP A 262 9.50 -11.33 -26.24
CA ASP A 262 9.43 -10.14 -27.09
C ASP A 262 8.20 -9.25 -26.79
N HIS A 263 7.25 -9.76 -26.02
CA HIS A 263 6.04 -9.04 -25.58
C HIS A 263 6.12 -8.59 -24.10
N VAL A 264 7.25 -8.79 -23.41
CA VAL A 264 7.39 -8.45 -21.98
C VAL A 264 8.60 -7.55 -21.77
N ASN A 265 8.39 -6.41 -21.12
CA ASN A 265 9.44 -5.47 -20.80
C ASN A 265 9.56 -5.25 -19.29
N PHE A 266 10.72 -5.62 -18.74
CA PHE A 266 11.06 -5.45 -17.33
C PHE A 266 11.74 -4.09 -17.12
N LEU A 267 10.97 -3.07 -16.71
CA LEU A 267 11.44 -1.69 -16.63
C LEU A 267 12.29 -1.39 -15.38
N GLY A 268 12.32 -2.28 -14.41
CA GLY A 268 12.99 -2.04 -13.14
C GLY A 268 12.29 -0.98 -12.28
N TYR A 269 13.01 -0.49 -11.27
CA TYR A 269 12.51 0.62 -10.46
C TYR A 269 12.58 1.92 -11.26
N ARG A 270 11.46 2.63 -11.34
CA ARG A 270 11.30 3.88 -12.11
C ARG A 270 10.77 4.99 -11.21
N THR A 271 11.29 6.19 -11.38
CA THR A 271 10.81 7.41 -10.71
C THR A 271 9.77 8.16 -11.54
N ASP A 272 9.68 7.83 -12.83
CA ASP A 272 8.73 8.38 -13.81
C ASP A 272 7.47 7.52 -13.97
N ALA A 273 7.08 6.78 -12.92
CA ALA A 273 5.86 5.99 -12.92
C ALA A 273 4.60 6.79 -13.33
N PRO A 274 4.41 8.06 -12.92
CA PRO A 274 3.29 8.86 -13.39
C PRO A 274 3.19 8.98 -14.92
N GLU A 275 4.33 9.09 -15.62
CA GLU A 275 4.37 9.13 -17.08
C GLU A 275 4.07 7.75 -17.70
N LEU A 276 4.50 6.66 -17.02
CA LEU A 276 4.21 5.29 -17.49
C LEU A 276 2.71 5.00 -17.44
N TYR A 277 2.00 5.44 -16.39
CA TYR A 277 0.54 5.33 -16.33
C TYR A 277 -0.11 6.06 -17.51
N LYS A 278 0.33 7.30 -17.83
CA LYS A 278 -0.22 8.09 -18.96
C LYS A 278 0.12 7.49 -20.33
N ALA A 279 1.25 6.82 -20.46
CA ALA A 279 1.71 6.22 -21.71
C ALA A 279 1.08 4.86 -22.02
N SER A 280 0.57 4.16 -21.00
CA SER A 280 0.00 2.81 -21.12
C SER A 280 -1.50 2.82 -21.40
N ASP A 281 -2.05 1.67 -21.79
CA ASP A 281 -3.44 1.51 -22.20
C ASP A 281 -4.31 0.78 -21.18
N LEU A 282 -3.71 -0.05 -20.33
CA LEU A 282 -4.40 -0.87 -19.34
C LEU A 282 -3.51 -1.07 -18.12
N PHE A 283 -4.07 -0.95 -16.93
CA PHE A 283 -3.42 -1.36 -15.70
C PHE A 283 -3.93 -2.73 -15.25
N ALA A 284 -3.04 -3.72 -15.18
CA ALA A 284 -3.36 -5.08 -14.73
C ALA A 284 -2.78 -5.33 -13.34
N PHE A 285 -3.63 -5.71 -12.37
CA PHE A 285 -3.24 -5.84 -10.96
C PHE A 285 -3.88 -7.05 -10.28
N VAL A 286 -3.41 -8.24 -10.62
CA VAL A 286 -3.99 -9.52 -10.18
C VAL A 286 -3.28 -10.12 -8.96
N THR A 287 -3.05 -9.30 -7.95
CA THR A 287 -2.37 -9.67 -6.71
C THR A 287 -3.20 -10.63 -5.87
N PHE A 288 -2.55 -11.42 -5.00
CA PHE A 288 -3.25 -12.32 -4.07
C PHE A 288 -3.76 -11.61 -2.81
N ARG A 289 -3.08 -10.53 -2.39
CA ARG A 289 -3.42 -9.86 -1.12
C ARG A 289 -3.00 -8.39 -1.14
N GLU A 290 -3.92 -7.51 -0.76
CA GLU A 290 -3.68 -6.09 -0.53
C GLU A 290 -4.34 -5.62 0.78
N GLY A 291 -3.79 -4.56 1.36
CA GLY A 291 -4.47 -3.77 2.39
C GLY A 291 -5.37 -2.71 1.75
N LEU A 292 -4.74 -1.74 1.09
CA LEU A 292 -5.29 -0.79 0.13
C LEU A 292 -4.13 -0.36 -0.78
N SER A 293 -4.23 -0.61 -2.09
CA SER A 293 -3.09 -0.48 -3.00
C SER A 293 -2.86 0.96 -3.44
N VAL A 294 -1.68 1.52 -3.12
CA VAL A 294 -1.24 2.84 -3.62
C VAL A 294 -1.14 2.83 -5.15
N ALA A 295 -0.49 1.82 -5.75
CA ALA A 295 -0.33 1.74 -7.20
C ALA A 295 -1.68 1.66 -7.94
N LEU A 296 -2.68 1.00 -7.36
CA LEU A 296 -4.03 0.96 -7.93
C LEU A 296 -4.70 2.35 -7.86
N MET A 297 -4.56 3.08 -6.74
CA MET A 297 -5.05 4.46 -6.62
C MET A 297 -4.36 5.40 -7.60
N GLU A 298 -3.05 5.24 -7.83
CA GLU A 298 -2.27 6.01 -8.82
C GLU A 298 -2.76 5.75 -10.25
N ALA A 299 -2.98 4.47 -10.61
CA ALA A 299 -3.55 4.08 -11.90
C ALA A 299 -4.95 4.68 -12.11
N MET A 300 -5.83 4.59 -11.09
CA MET A 300 -7.15 5.24 -11.09
C MET A 300 -7.02 6.75 -11.33
N SER A 301 -6.17 7.43 -10.57
CA SER A 301 -5.98 8.89 -10.68
C SER A 301 -5.44 9.31 -12.05
N SER A 302 -4.64 8.44 -12.69
CA SER A 302 -4.15 8.66 -14.04
C SER A 302 -5.22 8.49 -15.13
N GLY A 303 -6.41 7.98 -14.77
CA GLY A 303 -7.49 7.71 -15.72
C GLY A 303 -7.30 6.42 -16.51
N MET A 304 -6.52 5.46 -15.98
CA MET A 304 -6.33 4.18 -16.65
C MET A 304 -7.54 3.26 -16.48
N PRO A 305 -7.95 2.52 -17.54
CA PRO A 305 -8.79 1.34 -17.35
C PRO A 305 -8.04 0.28 -16.54
N ILE A 306 -8.76 -0.48 -15.72
CA ILE A 306 -8.17 -1.36 -14.73
C ILE A 306 -8.75 -2.76 -14.84
N VAL A 307 -7.89 -3.78 -14.87
CA VAL A 307 -8.22 -5.17 -14.57
C VAL A 307 -7.51 -5.56 -13.28
N CYS A 308 -8.26 -5.94 -12.25
CA CYS A 308 -7.65 -6.31 -10.98
C CYS A 308 -8.35 -7.50 -10.31
N ALA A 309 -7.64 -8.16 -9.39
CA ALA A 309 -8.23 -9.25 -8.61
C ALA A 309 -9.33 -8.74 -7.68
N LYS A 310 -10.43 -9.52 -7.57
CA LYS A 310 -11.53 -9.26 -6.63
C LYS A 310 -11.14 -9.67 -5.21
N ILE A 311 -10.32 -8.87 -4.58
CA ILE A 311 -9.79 -9.10 -3.23
C ILE A 311 -10.03 -7.90 -2.33
N ARG A 312 -9.86 -8.11 -1.02
CA ARG A 312 -9.86 -7.06 0.00
C ARG A 312 -8.93 -5.92 -0.41
N GLY A 313 -9.35 -4.69 -0.17
CA GLY A 313 -8.64 -3.48 -0.60
C GLY A 313 -8.97 -3.09 -2.03
N ASN A 314 -8.86 -3.99 -3.01
CA ASN A 314 -9.27 -3.67 -4.39
C ASN A 314 -10.77 -3.44 -4.49
N THR A 315 -11.58 -4.18 -3.72
CA THR A 315 -13.04 -3.98 -3.65
C THR A 315 -13.48 -2.66 -2.99
N ASP A 316 -12.58 -2.00 -2.29
CA ASP A 316 -12.81 -0.63 -1.79
C ASP A 316 -12.54 0.42 -2.88
N LEU A 317 -11.60 0.13 -3.79
CA LEU A 317 -11.13 1.04 -4.82
C LEU A 317 -11.97 0.96 -6.10
N ILE A 318 -12.34 -0.24 -6.54
CA ILE A 318 -12.98 -0.48 -7.83
C ILE A 318 -14.46 -0.84 -7.65
N ASP A 319 -15.31 -0.27 -8.49
CA ASP A 319 -16.68 -0.72 -8.74
C ASP A 319 -16.68 -1.50 -10.05
N ASP A 320 -17.09 -2.78 -9.98
CA ASP A 320 -17.01 -3.73 -11.06
C ASP A 320 -17.79 -3.25 -12.29
N HIS A 321 -17.15 -3.31 -13.45
CA HIS A 321 -17.67 -2.82 -14.75
C HIS A 321 -18.08 -1.35 -14.79
N VAL A 322 -17.70 -0.55 -13.76
CA VAL A 322 -17.94 0.90 -13.70
C VAL A 322 -16.61 1.66 -13.69
N SER A 323 -15.72 1.40 -12.73
CA SER A 323 -14.41 2.03 -12.62
C SER A 323 -13.23 1.07 -12.83
N GLY A 324 -13.51 -0.14 -13.29
CA GLY A 324 -12.56 -1.21 -13.58
C GLY A 324 -13.28 -2.54 -13.68
N VAL A 325 -12.54 -3.60 -13.97
CA VAL A 325 -13.07 -4.96 -14.12
C VAL A 325 -12.38 -5.86 -13.09
N PHE A 326 -13.18 -6.61 -12.32
CA PHE A 326 -12.62 -7.66 -11.48
C PHE A 326 -12.37 -8.93 -12.29
N SER A 327 -11.18 -9.48 -12.09
CA SER A 327 -10.78 -10.78 -12.66
C SER A 327 -10.52 -11.80 -11.56
N GLU A 328 -10.78 -13.05 -11.85
CA GLU A 328 -10.21 -14.15 -11.08
C GLU A 328 -8.70 -14.23 -11.31
N ASN A 329 -7.96 -14.73 -10.31
CA ASN A 329 -6.51 -14.89 -10.36
C ASN A 329 -6.13 -16.18 -11.14
N ASN A 330 -6.65 -16.32 -12.35
CA ASN A 330 -6.26 -17.38 -13.29
C ASN A 330 -5.95 -16.79 -14.67
N PRO A 331 -5.09 -17.44 -15.47
CA PRO A 331 -4.64 -16.92 -16.75
C PRO A 331 -5.76 -16.71 -17.76
N GLU A 332 -6.77 -17.59 -17.76
CA GLU A 332 -7.89 -17.60 -18.71
C GLU A 332 -8.76 -16.34 -18.53
N ALA A 333 -9.17 -16.05 -17.30
CA ALA A 333 -9.99 -14.88 -17.00
C ALA A 333 -9.22 -13.57 -17.27
N VAL A 334 -7.93 -13.54 -16.91
CA VAL A 334 -7.08 -12.37 -17.16
C VAL A 334 -6.90 -12.15 -18.67
N ALA A 335 -6.68 -13.20 -19.45
CA ALA A 335 -6.56 -13.11 -20.91
C ALA A 335 -7.84 -12.59 -21.55
N GLU A 336 -9.00 -13.10 -21.11
CA GLU A 336 -10.32 -12.66 -21.59
C GLU A 336 -10.52 -11.16 -21.35
N HIS A 337 -10.26 -10.68 -20.14
CA HIS A 337 -10.45 -9.26 -19.81
C HIS A 337 -9.44 -8.34 -20.52
N ILE A 338 -8.18 -8.75 -20.66
CA ILE A 338 -7.19 -8.00 -21.44
C ILE A 338 -7.64 -7.88 -22.89
N LEU A 339 -8.04 -8.99 -23.51
CA LEU A 339 -8.49 -9.03 -24.90
C LEU A 339 -9.76 -8.24 -25.14
N ALA A 340 -10.74 -8.35 -24.22
CA ALA A 340 -11.98 -7.58 -24.29
C ALA A 340 -11.69 -6.08 -24.29
N LEU A 341 -10.84 -5.60 -23.36
CA LEU A 341 -10.48 -4.19 -23.28
C LEU A 341 -9.53 -3.75 -24.42
N TYR A 342 -8.70 -4.63 -24.95
CA TYR A 342 -7.93 -4.36 -26.17
C TYR A 342 -8.84 -4.02 -27.36
N ARG A 343 -9.96 -4.72 -27.50
CA ARG A 343 -10.93 -4.55 -28.59
C ARG A 343 -11.96 -3.45 -28.38
N ASP A 344 -12.05 -2.88 -27.15
CA ASP A 344 -13.06 -1.88 -26.80
C ASP A 344 -12.41 -0.54 -26.32
N PRO A 345 -12.00 0.35 -27.25
CA PRO A 345 -11.44 1.65 -26.89
C PRO A 345 -12.40 2.56 -26.11
N GLU A 346 -13.68 2.55 -26.46
CA GLU A 346 -14.69 3.39 -25.81
C GLU A 346 -14.95 2.91 -24.37
N GLY A 347 -15.07 1.60 -24.17
CA GLY A 347 -15.18 1.03 -22.83
C GLY A 347 -13.96 1.32 -21.97
N ARG A 348 -12.74 1.25 -22.51
CA ARG A 348 -11.52 1.66 -21.79
C ARG A 348 -11.60 3.10 -21.32
N LYS A 349 -12.01 4.01 -22.21
CA LYS A 349 -12.13 5.44 -21.89
C LYS A 349 -13.15 5.69 -20.80
N ALA A 350 -14.32 5.06 -20.87
CA ALA A 350 -15.37 5.18 -19.86
C ALA A 350 -14.92 4.66 -18.50
N LEU A 351 -14.30 3.47 -18.43
CA LEU A 351 -13.76 2.89 -17.20
C LEU A 351 -12.67 3.77 -16.58
N GLY A 352 -11.75 4.28 -17.40
CA GLY A 352 -10.66 5.16 -16.93
C GLY A 352 -11.18 6.47 -16.37
N GLN A 353 -12.18 7.10 -17.01
CA GLN A 353 -12.79 8.32 -16.51
C GLN A 353 -13.48 8.08 -15.14
N ALA A 354 -14.30 7.04 -15.03
CA ALA A 354 -14.96 6.71 -13.77
C ALA A 354 -13.96 6.34 -12.66
N ALA A 355 -12.85 5.67 -13.01
CA ALA A 355 -11.76 5.40 -12.08
C ALA A 355 -11.14 6.69 -11.55
N SER A 356 -10.86 7.65 -12.44
CA SER A 356 -10.26 8.95 -12.06
C SER A 356 -11.18 9.79 -11.17
N GLU A 357 -12.48 9.78 -11.44
CA GLU A 357 -13.48 10.45 -10.58
C GLU A 357 -13.54 9.81 -9.20
N LYS A 358 -13.57 8.48 -9.12
CA LYS A 358 -13.58 7.74 -7.86
C LYS A 358 -12.29 7.92 -7.06
N ALA A 359 -11.15 8.09 -7.73
CA ALA A 359 -9.86 8.28 -7.08
C ALA A 359 -9.83 9.52 -6.17
N LEU A 360 -10.65 10.56 -6.43
CA LEU A 360 -10.75 11.76 -5.60
C LEU A 360 -11.16 11.48 -4.14
N LEU A 361 -11.84 10.38 -3.90
CA LEU A 361 -12.19 9.95 -2.53
C LEU A 361 -10.95 9.56 -1.71
N PHE A 362 -9.85 9.25 -2.39
CA PHE A 362 -8.58 8.80 -1.82
C PHE A 362 -7.49 9.88 -1.89
N ASP A 363 -7.88 11.14 -2.13
CA ASP A 363 -6.93 12.27 -2.15
C ASP A 363 -6.29 12.46 -0.78
N ASP A 364 -4.97 12.66 -0.75
CA ASP A 364 -4.17 12.75 0.46
C ASP A 364 -4.62 13.88 1.39
N LYS A 365 -5.12 15.00 0.86
CA LYS A 365 -5.65 16.10 1.65
C LYS A 365 -6.91 15.71 2.42
N ASN A 366 -7.81 14.95 1.78
CA ASN A 366 -9.04 14.47 2.40
C ASN A 366 -8.72 13.46 3.51
N VAL A 367 -7.81 12.52 3.22
CA VAL A 367 -7.36 11.51 4.18
C VAL A 367 -6.64 12.16 5.36
N LEU A 368 -5.75 13.11 5.10
CA LEU A 368 -5.02 13.84 6.14
C LEU A 368 -5.98 14.62 7.06
N GLN A 369 -7.02 15.25 6.49
CA GLN A 369 -8.04 15.95 7.29
C GLN A 369 -8.82 14.99 8.19
N GLN A 370 -9.25 13.83 7.68
CA GLN A 370 -9.93 12.81 8.49
C GLN A 370 -9.06 12.34 9.66
N VAL A 371 -7.77 12.07 9.40
CA VAL A 371 -6.84 11.64 10.46
C VAL A 371 -6.57 12.76 11.46
N LYS A 372 -6.48 14.02 11.00
CA LYS A 372 -6.37 15.20 11.88
C LYS A 372 -7.56 15.30 12.83
N ASP A 373 -8.77 15.10 12.34
CA ASP A 373 -9.98 15.15 13.16
C ASP A 373 -9.99 14.04 14.22
N ILE A 374 -9.49 12.85 13.86
CA ILE A 374 -9.28 11.76 14.82
C ILE A 374 -8.28 12.18 15.92
N TYR A 375 -7.14 12.77 15.57
CA TYR A 375 -6.14 13.20 16.55
C TYR A 375 -6.68 14.30 17.49
N LEU A 376 -7.47 15.23 16.98
CA LEU A 376 -8.05 16.31 17.78
C LEU A 376 -9.17 15.86 18.72
N SER A 377 -9.74 14.70 18.47
CA SER A 377 -10.87 14.15 19.23
C SER A 377 -10.47 13.17 20.35
N VAL A 378 -9.18 12.92 20.60
CA VAL A 378 -8.69 11.96 21.61
C VAL A 378 -8.12 12.58 22.87
#